data_6fb301d87fdb6f47f853667df46162b6
#
_entry.id   6fb301d87fdb6f47f853667df46162b6
#
_cell.length_a   1.000
_cell.length_b   1.000
_cell.length_c   1.000
_cell.angle_alpha   90.00
_cell.angle_beta   90.00
_cell.angle_gamma   90.00
#
_symmetry.space_group_name_H-M   'P 1'
#
loop_
_entity.id
_entity.type
_entity.pdbx_description
1 polymer ?
#
loop_
_entity_poly.entity_id
_entity_poly.type
_entity_poly.pdbx_seq_one_letter_code
_entity_poly.pdbx_strand_id
1 'polypeptide(L)'
;MIRIPYSPQELIIQVDRLWDGSICPDDRLFANLFLSKTKEGINVRVEAPRLHEQKIPDLPMGSRVEGLWEYDVVELFLVGPGHRYLEVELGAGGHYLALGFDSIRHRSNAYDN
;
A
#
# COMPACT_ATOMS: atom_id res chain seq x y z
N MET A 1 -10.11 -13.51 9.97
CA MET A 1 -9.29 -13.29 8.77
C MET A 1 -10.11 -12.56 7.72
N ILE A 2 -9.56 -11.48 7.19
CA ILE A 2 -10.19 -10.72 6.12
C ILE A 2 -9.86 -11.39 4.78
N ARG A 3 -10.89 -11.58 3.97
CA ARG A 3 -10.72 -12.19 2.64
C ARG A 3 -10.96 -11.16 1.55
N ILE A 4 -10.12 -11.21 0.51
CA ILE A 4 -10.27 -10.37 -0.65
C ILE A 4 -11.22 -11.07 -1.63
N PRO A 5 -12.35 -10.44 -2.00
CA PRO A 5 -13.31 -11.05 -2.90
C PRO A 5 -12.82 -11.03 -4.35
N TYR A 6 -13.45 -11.87 -5.18
CA TYR A 6 -13.23 -11.82 -6.62
C TYR A 6 -13.93 -10.62 -7.24
N SER A 7 -13.24 -10.00 -8.21
CA SER A 7 -13.85 -8.95 -9.05
C SER A 7 -15.16 -9.46 -9.68
N PRO A 8 -16.22 -8.64 -9.78
CA PRO A 8 -16.27 -7.19 -9.56
C PRO A 8 -16.49 -6.75 -8.11
N GLN A 9 -16.62 -7.65 -7.18
CA GLN A 9 -16.76 -7.29 -5.78
C GLN A 9 -15.45 -6.72 -5.25
N GLU A 10 -15.55 -5.78 -4.32
CA GLU A 10 -14.38 -5.14 -3.72
C GLU A 10 -14.48 -5.17 -2.20
N LEU A 11 -13.35 -5.42 -1.56
CA LEU A 11 -13.18 -5.17 -0.13
C LEU A 11 -12.73 -3.73 0.02
N ILE A 12 -13.40 -2.96 0.87
CA ILE A 12 -13.08 -1.56 1.12
C ILE A 12 -12.54 -1.44 2.53
N ILE A 13 -11.33 -0.90 2.66
CA ILE A 13 -10.68 -0.67 3.95
C ILE A 13 -10.36 0.81 4.05
N GLN A 14 -10.82 1.45 5.12
CA GLN A 14 -10.41 2.82 5.43
C GLN A 14 -9.18 2.80 6.31
N VAL A 15 -8.13 3.50 5.86
CA VAL A 15 -6.89 3.67 6.60
C VAL A 15 -6.89 5.07 7.20
N ASP A 16 -6.92 5.15 8.53
CA ASP A 16 -6.97 6.41 9.27
C ASP A 16 -5.95 6.43 10.41
N ARG A 17 -4.99 5.52 10.36
CA ARG A 17 -3.96 5.36 11.38
C ARG A 17 -2.59 5.66 10.81
N LEU A 18 -1.70 6.16 11.67
CA LEU A 18 -0.29 6.31 11.34
C LEU A 18 0.40 4.94 11.35
N TRP A 19 1.62 4.91 10.83
CA TRP A 19 2.39 3.67 10.71
C TRP A 19 2.57 2.91 12.03
N ASP A 20 2.54 3.61 13.16
CA ASP A 20 2.70 3.02 14.49
C ASP A 20 1.36 2.57 15.11
N GLY A 21 0.27 2.70 14.37
CA GLY A 21 -1.07 2.32 14.82
C GLY A 21 -1.80 3.40 15.59
N SER A 22 -1.17 4.55 15.83
CA SER A 22 -1.84 5.67 16.52
C SER A 22 -2.88 6.34 15.62
N ILE A 23 -3.84 6.99 16.25
CA ILE A 23 -4.88 7.73 15.53
C ILE A 23 -4.25 8.94 14.84
N CYS A 24 -4.60 9.13 13.55
CA CYS A 24 -4.14 10.31 12.83
C CYS A 24 -4.72 11.56 13.49
N PRO A 25 -3.88 12.60 13.78
CA PRO A 25 -4.35 13.81 14.47
C PRO A 25 -5.37 14.62 13.68
N ASP A 26 -5.37 14.51 12.36
CA ASP A 26 -6.33 15.18 11.50
C ASP A 26 -7.30 14.13 10.96
N ASP A 27 -8.57 14.20 11.40
CA ASP A 27 -9.60 13.24 11.01
C ASP A 27 -10.00 13.33 9.53
N ARG A 28 -9.53 14.36 8.82
CA ARG A 28 -9.70 14.47 7.37
C ARG A 28 -8.63 13.71 6.61
N LEU A 29 -7.54 13.28 7.28
CA LEU A 29 -6.47 12.50 6.68
C LEU A 29 -6.82 11.02 6.77
N PHE A 30 -7.29 10.49 5.66
CA PHE A 30 -7.60 9.07 5.55
C PHE A 30 -7.40 8.62 4.12
N ALA A 31 -7.32 7.32 3.92
CA ALA A 31 -7.29 6.73 2.59
C ALA A 31 -8.24 5.54 2.57
N ASN A 32 -8.93 5.35 1.47
CA ASN A 32 -9.74 4.16 1.23
C ASN A 32 -9.00 3.26 0.25
N LEU A 33 -8.80 2.00 0.65
CA LEU A 33 -8.27 0.96 -0.22
C LEU A 33 -9.41 0.11 -0.73
N PHE A 34 -9.38 -0.16 -2.03
CA PHE A 34 -10.34 -1.00 -2.71
C PHE A 34 -9.58 -2.21 -3.26
N LEU A 35 -9.87 -3.39 -2.73
CA LEU A 35 -9.16 -4.61 -3.04
C LEU A 35 -10.08 -5.63 -3.70
N SER A 36 -9.62 -6.20 -4.80
CA SER A 36 -10.28 -7.32 -5.44
C SER A 36 -9.25 -8.25 -6.04
N LYS A 37 -9.63 -9.50 -6.29
CA LYS A 37 -8.71 -10.44 -6.93
C LYS A 37 -9.27 -10.95 -8.24
N THR A 38 -8.36 -11.28 -9.14
CA THR A 38 -8.64 -11.88 -10.45
C THR A 38 -7.74 -13.09 -10.61
N LYS A 39 -7.82 -13.75 -11.76
CA LYS A 39 -6.92 -14.85 -12.09
C LYS A 39 -5.47 -14.41 -12.18
N GLU A 40 -5.23 -13.14 -12.51
CA GLU A 40 -3.87 -12.61 -12.69
C GLU A 40 -3.26 -12.06 -11.42
N GLY A 41 -4.06 -11.80 -10.37
CA GLY A 41 -3.51 -11.23 -9.14
C GLY A 41 -4.52 -10.44 -8.35
N ILE A 42 -4.00 -9.45 -7.63
CA ILE A 42 -4.81 -8.59 -6.75
C ILE A 42 -4.79 -7.18 -7.30
N ASN A 43 -5.99 -6.62 -7.48
CA ASN A 43 -6.15 -5.21 -7.85
C ASN A 43 -6.22 -4.38 -6.58
N VAL A 44 -5.43 -3.32 -6.53
CA VAL A 44 -5.40 -2.38 -5.42
C VAL A 44 -5.63 -0.99 -5.97
N ARG A 45 -6.63 -0.31 -5.44
CA ARG A 45 -6.91 1.09 -5.77
C ARG A 45 -6.97 1.89 -4.48
N VAL A 46 -6.36 3.06 -4.49
CA VAL A 46 -6.36 3.96 -3.33
C VAL A 46 -7.02 5.27 -3.71
N GLU A 47 -7.91 5.72 -2.85
CA GLU A 47 -8.51 7.05 -2.95
C GLU A 47 -8.30 7.78 -1.63
N ALA A 48 -7.79 9.00 -1.70
CA ALA A 48 -7.52 9.82 -0.53
C ALA A 48 -7.77 11.29 -0.85
N PRO A 49 -8.24 12.09 0.12
CA PRO A 49 -8.39 13.52 -0.09
C PRO A 49 -7.03 14.20 -0.17
N ARG A 50 -6.95 15.24 -0.98
CA ARG A 50 -5.76 16.10 -1.06
C ARG A 50 -6.03 17.35 -0.25
N LEU A 51 -5.53 17.39 1.00
CA LEU A 51 -5.79 18.47 1.93
C LEU A 51 -4.67 19.49 2.00
N HIS A 52 -3.50 19.14 1.53
CA HIS A 52 -2.31 19.99 1.56
C HIS A 52 -1.37 19.57 0.42
N GLU A 53 -0.28 20.30 0.27
CA GLU A 53 0.74 19.93 -0.69
C GLU A 53 1.34 18.58 -0.32
N GLN A 54 1.35 17.66 -1.27
CA GLN A 54 1.83 16.31 -1.07
C GLN A 54 3.35 16.24 -1.26
N LYS A 55 4.01 15.49 -0.38
CA LYS A 55 5.44 15.20 -0.54
C LYS A 55 5.57 14.00 -1.48
N ILE A 56 6.01 14.27 -2.69
CA ILE A 56 6.15 13.25 -3.74
C ILE A 56 7.55 13.29 -4.34
N PRO A 57 8.07 12.14 -4.81
CA PRO A 57 9.39 12.14 -5.47
C PRO A 57 9.35 12.83 -6.82
N ASP A 58 10.47 13.43 -7.19
CA ASP A 58 10.65 14.07 -8.51
C ASP A 58 11.06 13.02 -9.54
N LEU A 59 10.14 12.12 -9.84
CA LEU A 59 10.32 11.01 -10.76
C LEU A 59 9.02 10.80 -11.55
N PRO A 60 9.08 10.17 -12.73
CA PRO A 60 7.86 9.95 -13.51
C PRO A 60 6.82 9.14 -12.75
N MET A 61 5.56 9.54 -12.91
CA MET A 61 4.43 8.79 -12.39
C MET A 61 4.48 7.34 -12.90
N GLY A 62 4.17 6.38 -12.03
CA GLY A 62 4.23 4.96 -12.36
C GLY A 62 5.59 4.34 -12.12
N SER A 63 6.60 5.12 -11.72
CA SER A 63 7.92 4.60 -11.40
C SER A 63 7.94 3.85 -10.09
N ARG A 64 8.75 2.79 -10.06
CA ARG A 64 9.15 2.15 -8.82
C ARG A 64 10.19 3.02 -8.12
N VAL A 65 9.98 3.33 -6.85
CA VAL A 65 10.88 4.23 -6.11
C VAL A 65 11.35 3.56 -4.83
N GLU A 66 12.63 3.24 -4.78
CA GLU A 66 13.27 2.76 -3.54
C GLU A 66 13.28 3.91 -2.53
N GLY A 67 12.91 3.62 -1.27
CA GLY A 67 12.82 4.66 -0.25
C GLY A 67 11.53 5.48 -0.33
N LEU A 68 10.52 4.98 -1.01
CA LEU A 68 9.25 5.69 -1.15
C LEU A 68 8.60 6.01 0.20
N TRP A 69 8.92 5.27 1.24
CA TRP A 69 8.42 5.51 2.61
C TRP A 69 8.82 6.88 3.18
N GLU A 70 9.77 7.58 2.58
CA GLU A 70 10.14 8.94 2.98
C GLU A 70 9.18 10.00 2.44
N TYR A 71 8.22 9.59 1.63
CA TYR A 71 7.23 10.46 1.00
C TYR A 71 5.83 10.13 1.50
N ASP A 72 4.83 10.85 1.01
CA ASP A 72 3.44 10.57 1.37
C ASP A 72 2.98 9.28 0.69
N VAL A 73 2.72 8.27 1.48
CA VAL A 73 2.37 6.93 1.01
C VAL A 73 1.25 6.31 1.85
N VAL A 74 0.57 5.35 1.24
CA VAL A 74 -0.27 4.38 1.92
C VAL A 74 0.42 3.03 1.82
N GLU A 75 0.55 2.33 2.93
CA GLU A 75 1.20 1.02 2.98
C GLU A 75 0.18 -0.09 3.18
N LEU A 76 0.38 -1.19 2.46
CA LEU A 76 -0.44 -2.39 2.55
C LEU A 76 0.48 -3.59 2.71
N PHE A 77 0.17 -4.43 3.69
CA PHE A 77 0.91 -5.68 3.92
C PHE A 77 0.02 -6.86 3.59
N LEU A 78 0.46 -7.68 2.64
CA LEU A 78 -0.23 -8.92 2.26
C LEU A 78 0.56 -10.09 2.84
N VAL A 79 -0.03 -10.76 3.83
CA VAL A 79 0.64 -11.82 4.57
C VAL A 79 0.30 -13.18 3.96
N GLY A 80 1.34 -13.94 3.61
CA GLY A 80 1.22 -15.28 3.09
C GLY A 80 1.60 -16.35 4.11
N PRO A 81 1.65 -17.60 3.69
CA PRO A 81 2.04 -18.69 4.57
C PRO A 81 3.51 -18.60 4.95
N GLY A 82 3.88 -19.17 6.11
CA GLY A 82 5.28 -19.29 6.53
C GLY A 82 5.95 -17.98 6.89
N HIS A 83 5.19 -17.00 7.41
CA HIS A 83 5.68 -15.69 7.82
C HIS A 83 6.16 -14.80 6.66
N ARG A 84 5.90 -15.20 5.42
CA ARG A 84 6.23 -14.38 4.26
C ARG A 84 5.18 -13.31 4.07
N TYR A 85 5.61 -12.15 3.60
CA TYR A 85 4.67 -11.08 3.30
C TYR A 85 5.19 -10.19 2.18
N LEU A 86 4.26 -9.48 1.57
CA LEU A 86 4.53 -8.47 0.55
C LEU A 86 4.13 -7.12 1.12
N GLU A 87 5.04 -6.17 1.09
CA GLU A 87 4.76 -4.78 1.43
C GLU A 87 4.55 -4.01 0.14
N VAL A 88 3.41 -3.33 0.04
CA VAL A 88 3.10 -2.50 -1.13
C VAL A 88 2.92 -1.07 -0.63
N GLU A 89 3.69 -0.15 -1.20
CA GLU A 89 3.58 1.28 -0.92
C GLU A 89 3.06 1.99 -2.16
N LEU A 90 2.02 2.78 -1.98
CA LEU A 90 1.40 3.55 -3.04
C LEU A 90 1.52 5.03 -2.71
N GLY A 91 2.25 5.75 -3.54
CA GLY A 91 2.56 7.15 -3.32
C GLY A 91 1.50 8.09 -3.86
N ALA A 92 1.41 9.26 -3.25
CA ALA A 92 0.43 10.29 -3.62
C ALA A 92 0.61 10.80 -5.06
N GLY A 93 1.81 10.67 -5.61
CA GLY A 93 2.12 11.10 -6.98
C GLY A 93 2.01 9.98 -8.03
N GLY A 94 1.49 8.81 -7.64
CA GLY A 94 1.36 7.67 -8.55
C GLY A 94 2.58 6.76 -8.61
N HIS A 95 3.53 6.94 -7.71
CA HIS A 95 4.71 6.07 -7.59
C HIS A 95 4.38 4.85 -6.73
N TYR A 96 5.19 3.80 -6.86
CA TYR A 96 4.97 2.60 -6.07
C TYR A 96 6.29 1.98 -5.62
N LEU A 97 6.18 1.12 -4.61
CA LEU A 97 7.26 0.24 -4.19
C LEU A 97 6.63 -1.05 -3.68
N ALA A 98 7.08 -2.18 -4.20
CA ALA A 98 6.64 -3.49 -3.75
C ALA A 98 7.85 -4.28 -3.31
N LEU A 99 7.84 -4.76 -2.06
CA LEU A 99 8.93 -5.49 -1.45
C LEU A 99 8.43 -6.82 -0.89
N GLY A 100 9.14 -7.89 -1.20
CA GLY A 100 8.87 -9.21 -0.64
C GLY A 100 9.74 -9.48 0.57
N PHE A 101 9.18 -10.14 1.58
CA PHE A 101 9.88 -10.51 2.79
C PHE A 101 9.65 -11.99 3.10
N ASP A 102 10.71 -12.70 3.44
CA ASP A 102 10.63 -14.10 3.88
C ASP A 102 10.20 -14.21 5.34
N SER A 103 10.52 -13.21 6.13
CA SER A 103 10.16 -13.08 7.54
C SER A 103 10.25 -11.60 7.91
N ILE A 104 9.91 -11.27 9.14
CA ILE A 104 9.89 -9.87 9.59
C ILE A 104 11.24 -9.21 9.29
N ARG A 105 11.19 -8.17 8.44
CA ARG A 105 12.33 -7.34 8.02
C ARG A 105 13.44 -8.10 7.28
N HIS A 106 13.17 -9.33 6.84
CA HIS A 106 14.11 -10.10 6.04
C HIS A 106 13.67 -10.09 4.59
N ARG A 107 14.18 -9.13 3.83
CA ARG A 107 13.79 -8.87 2.45
C ARG A 107 14.17 -10.03 1.54
N SER A 108 13.25 -10.43 0.68
CA SER A 108 13.44 -11.47 -0.32
C SER A 108 13.57 -10.85 -1.70
N ASN A 109 14.55 -11.32 -2.48
CA ASN A 109 14.68 -10.83 -3.86
C ASN A 109 13.61 -11.39 -4.80
N ALA A 110 12.89 -12.44 -4.39
CA ALA A 110 11.92 -13.09 -5.25
C ALA A 110 10.73 -12.21 -5.63
N TYR A 111 10.40 -11.23 -4.78
CA TYR A 111 9.24 -10.36 -4.95
C TYR A 111 9.62 -8.88 -5.09
N ASP A 112 10.90 -8.58 -5.15
CA ASP A 112 11.36 -7.22 -5.40
C ASP A 112 11.02 -6.84 -6.84
N ASN A 113 10.36 -5.68 -6.96
CA ASN A 113 9.77 -5.31 -8.23
C ASN A 113 10.09 -3.87 -8.58
#